data_2682cde0ca3e5cb1ce2aceab0ebd8865
#
_entry.id   2682cde0ca3e5cb1ce2aceab0ebd8865
#
_cell.length_a   1.000
_cell.length_b   1.000
_cell.length_c   1.000
_cell.angle_alpha   90.00
_cell.angle_beta   90.00
_cell.angle_gamma   90.00
#
_symmetry.space_group_name_H-M   'P 1'
#
loop_
_entity.id
_entity.type
_entity.pdbx_description
1 polymer ?
#
loop_
_entity_poly.entity_id
_entity_poly.type
_entity_poly.pdbx_seq_one_letter_code
_entity_poly.pdbx_strand_id
1 'polypeptide(L)'
;MIRINQRKRNIEHTSDDFERKILKTLCIKKEELQGFQIRKQSIDARKKPVLYYVYSVDVQVRDEAKVKKTVKNNQIQFQIKPDSYHFEVKGTKELTHRPVIIGTGPAGLFCGYMLAAHGYQPILLERGADVDQRTKDVEAFWENGRLNLSSNVQFGEGGAGTFSDGKLNTLVKDKFGRNHEVLRIFAEHGAPESITYESKPHIGTDVLSAVVKEMRKYICAHGGEVRFHSQVTDIQTHSDNGQKILRKLKIYDSQKKETYLLDTDLAVFAIGHSARDTFSMLYQHGLPMQPKAFAVGVRIEHPQEMINQDQYGKNYPSFLPAAPYKLTANLDNGRGVYTFCMCPGGYVVNASSEEHRLAVNGMSYSRRDSQNANTAVIVTVSPDDFESDHPLAGVEFQRKLEEAAYLEGNGKVPVQLFGDFCENRPSVQLGRVTPHIKGMYQLANVRNIFPEFIAESLTEGIQIFDHKLPGYARCDAVISGVESRTSSPVRLIRDQSLQSEIRGIYPCGEGAGYAGGITSAAMDGIKTAEMIASVYHPFKMES
;
A
#
# COMPACT_ATOMS: atom_id res chain seq x y z
N MET A 1 1.40 -23.02 24.54
CA MET A 1 2.52 -22.79 23.58
C MET A 1 3.60 -21.93 24.19
N ILE A 2 4.84 -22.16 23.80
CA ILE A 2 6.04 -21.42 24.25
C ILE A 2 6.52 -20.55 23.09
N ARG A 3 6.69 -19.24 23.27
CA ARG A 3 7.31 -18.35 22.29
C ARG A 3 8.77 -18.10 22.63
N ILE A 4 9.65 -18.36 21.68
CA ILE A 4 11.08 -18.10 21.77
C ILE A 4 11.38 -16.89 20.88
N ASN A 5 11.84 -15.78 21.45
CA ASN A 5 12.11 -14.54 20.73
C ASN A 5 13.60 -14.34 20.44
N GLN A 6 13.89 -13.53 19.41
CA GLN A 6 15.23 -13.02 19.04
C GLN A 6 16.30 -14.12 18.87
N ARG A 7 15.96 -15.23 18.23
CA ARG A 7 16.91 -16.31 17.96
C ARG A 7 17.73 -16.03 16.72
N LYS A 8 19.00 -15.69 16.92
CA LYS A 8 19.95 -15.50 15.82
C LYS A 8 20.47 -16.83 15.30
N ARG A 9 20.55 -16.93 13.98
CA ARG A 9 21.15 -18.01 13.22
C ARG A 9 22.05 -17.45 12.13
N ASN A 10 23.18 -18.11 11.88
CA ASN A 10 23.95 -17.83 10.68
C ASN A 10 23.00 -17.95 9.47
N ILE A 11 23.19 -17.10 8.47
CA ILE A 11 22.33 -17.04 7.31
C ILE A 11 22.31 -18.34 6.49
N GLU A 12 23.36 -19.17 6.60
CA GLU A 12 23.53 -20.45 5.90
C GLU A 12 23.08 -21.67 6.72
N HIS A 13 22.36 -21.46 7.85
CA HIS A 13 21.93 -22.57 8.69
C HIS A 13 20.88 -23.45 7.99
N THR A 14 20.87 -24.75 8.32
CA THR A 14 19.88 -25.72 7.85
C THR A 14 18.65 -25.78 8.77
N SER A 15 17.56 -26.39 8.29
CA SER A 15 16.34 -26.67 9.09
C SER A 15 16.68 -27.52 10.32
N ASP A 16 17.56 -28.53 10.18
CA ASP A 16 18.01 -29.40 11.27
C ASP A 16 18.82 -28.62 12.33
N ASP A 17 19.63 -27.66 11.90
CA ASP A 17 20.34 -26.76 12.83
C ASP A 17 19.35 -25.89 13.62
N PHE A 18 18.27 -25.49 12.96
CA PHE A 18 17.25 -24.68 13.60
C PHE A 18 16.46 -25.51 14.64
N GLU A 19 16.00 -26.70 14.29
CA GLU A 19 15.31 -27.62 15.23
C GLU A 19 16.21 -27.96 16.42
N ARG A 20 17.47 -28.39 16.18
CA ARG A 20 18.43 -28.69 17.24
C ARG A 20 18.60 -27.54 18.24
N LYS A 21 18.53 -26.32 17.74
CA LYS A 21 18.64 -25.16 18.63
C LYS A 21 17.37 -24.91 19.45
N ILE A 22 16.20 -25.15 18.89
CA ILE A 22 14.94 -25.11 19.66
C ILE A 22 15.02 -26.10 20.82
N LEU A 23 15.39 -27.36 20.51
CA LEU A 23 15.54 -28.41 21.52
C LEU A 23 16.52 -28.01 22.63
N LYS A 24 17.73 -27.54 22.25
CA LYS A 24 18.73 -27.05 23.19
C LYS A 24 18.26 -25.84 24.01
N THR A 25 17.50 -24.94 23.39
CA THR A 25 17.00 -23.73 24.07
C THR A 25 15.95 -24.05 25.12
N LEU A 26 15.11 -25.04 24.86
CA LEU A 26 14.04 -25.46 25.78
C LEU A 26 14.47 -26.60 26.69
N CYS A 27 15.72 -27.10 26.57
CA CYS A 27 16.25 -28.24 27.32
C CYS A 27 15.33 -29.48 27.22
N ILE A 28 14.85 -29.78 25.98
CA ILE A 28 13.96 -30.91 25.71
C ILE A 28 14.58 -31.87 24.70
N LYS A 29 14.08 -33.13 24.72
CA LYS A 29 14.40 -34.14 23.70
C LYS A 29 13.50 -33.98 22.48
N LYS A 30 13.87 -34.60 21.35
CA LYS A 30 13.11 -34.55 20.11
C LYS A 30 11.68 -35.10 20.26
N GLU A 31 11.51 -36.16 21.05
CA GLU A 31 10.22 -36.80 21.33
C GLU A 31 9.27 -35.93 22.17
N GLU A 32 9.79 -34.90 22.84
CA GLU A 32 9.01 -33.93 23.63
C GLU A 32 8.53 -32.76 22.79
N LEU A 33 9.12 -32.54 21.59
CA LEU A 33 8.71 -31.52 20.63
C LEU A 33 7.52 -32.05 19.81
N GLN A 34 6.39 -31.35 19.86
CA GLN A 34 5.20 -31.68 19.06
C GLN A 34 5.15 -30.91 17.73
N GLY A 35 5.79 -29.74 17.67
CA GLY A 35 5.89 -28.91 16.49
C GLY A 35 6.36 -27.51 16.82
N PHE A 36 6.68 -26.75 15.78
CA PHE A 36 6.99 -25.34 15.89
C PHE A 36 6.52 -24.55 14.66
N GLN A 37 6.24 -23.27 14.84
CA GLN A 37 5.86 -22.35 13.78
C GLN A 37 6.71 -21.09 13.88
N ILE A 38 7.28 -20.68 12.75
CA ILE A 38 7.98 -19.39 12.64
C ILE A 38 6.93 -18.29 12.68
N ARG A 39 7.08 -17.34 13.58
CA ARG A 39 6.17 -16.19 13.75
C ARG A 39 6.78 -14.90 13.21
N LYS A 40 8.12 -14.83 13.19
CA LYS A 40 8.83 -13.71 12.63
C LYS A 40 10.21 -14.14 12.16
N GLN A 41 10.59 -13.64 11.00
CA GLN A 41 11.94 -13.77 10.43
C GLN A 41 12.43 -12.41 9.95
N SER A 42 13.67 -12.06 10.27
CA SER A 42 14.32 -10.85 9.77
C SER A 42 15.82 -11.08 9.56
N ILE A 43 16.43 -10.30 8.68
CA ILE A 43 17.89 -10.29 8.46
C ILE A 43 18.52 -9.25 9.39
N ASP A 44 19.56 -9.63 10.13
CA ASP A 44 20.40 -8.75 10.94
C ASP A 44 21.79 -8.62 10.28
N ALA A 45 22.00 -7.50 9.62
CA ALA A 45 23.24 -7.15 8.92
C ALA A 45 24.05 -6.05 9.64
N ARG A 46 23.79 -5.77 10.91
CA ARG A 46 24.44 -4.69 11.67
C ARG A 46 25.93 -4.93 11.92
N LYS A 47 26.38 -6.18 11.84
CA LYS A 47 27.80 -6.59 12.08
C LYS A 47 28.42 -7.18 10.80
N LYS A 48 28.29 -6.46 9.67
CA LYS A 48 28.91 -6.85 8.40
C LYS A 48 30.38 -7.23 8.58
N PRO A 49 30.91 -8.27 7.92
CA PRO A 49 30.24 -9.11 6.91
C PRO A 49 29.44 -10.29 7.48
N VAL A 50 29.30 -10.43 8.80
CA VAL A 50 28.57 -11.56 9.40
C VAL A 50 27.09 -11.24 9.44
N LEU A 51 26.30 -12.05 8.72
CA LEU A 51 24.85 -11.89 8.58
C LEU A 51 24.11 -12.98 9.37
N TYR A 52 22.97 -12.61 9.93
CA TYR A 52 22.13 -13.53 10.69
C TYR A 52 20.67 -13.43 10.28
N TYR A 53 19.97 -14.56 10.28
CA TYR A 53 18.53 -14.55 10.47
C TYR A 53 18.19 -14.42 11.96
N VAL A 54 17.17 -13.63 12.24
CA VAL A 54 16.62 -13.47 13.61
C VAL A 54 15.17 -13.93 13.59
N TYR A 55 14.86 -14.91 14.43
CA TYR A 55 13.56 -15.57 14.49
C TYR A 55 12.81 -15.29 15.78
N SER A 56 11.46 -15.24 15.69
CA SER A 56 10.55 -15.55 16.78
C SER A 56 9.76 -16.80 16.41
N VAL A 57 9.67 -17.76 17.32
CA VAL A 57 9.12 -19.09 17.04
C VAL A 57 8.16 -19.50 18.16
N ASP A 58 6.97 -19.95 17.78
CA ASP A 58 6.03 -20.60 18.68
C ASP A 58 6.27 -22.11 18.65
N VAL A 59 6.43 -22.71 19.83
CA VAL A 59 6.79 -24.12 19.99
C VAL A 59 5.72 -24.83 20.81
N GLN A 60 5.27 -25.96 20.33
CA GLN A 60 4.40 -26.88 21.05
C GLN A 60 5.22 -28.02 21.65
N VAL A 61 5.06 -28.28 22.93
CA VAL A 61 5.77 -29.32 23.67
C VAL A 61 4.77 -30.15 24.47
N ARG A 62 5.13 -31.40 24.81
CA ARG A 62 4.27 -32.31 25.57
C ARG A 62 3.96 -31.78 26.97
N ASP A 63 4.95 -31.19 27.65
CA ASP A 63 4.82 -30.67 29.02
C ASP A 63 5.45 -29.27 29.14
N GLU A 64 4.64 -28.25 28.94
CA GLU A 64 5.05 -26.85 29.06
C GLU A 64 5.40 -26.47 30.53
N ALA A 65 4.74 -27.07 31.50
CA ALA A 65 4.98 -26.78 32.93
C ALA A 65 6.37 -27.27 33.37
N LYS A 66 6.81 -28.43 32.86
CA LYS A 66 8.16 -28.95 33.06
C LYS A 66 9.20 -28.01 32.47
N VAL A 67 9.01 -27.58 31.19
CA VAL A 67 9.93 -26.65 30.53
C VAL A 67 10.03 -25.32 31.28
N LYS A 68 8.90 -24.79 31.77
CA LYS A 68 8.85 -23.53 32.53
C LYS A 68 9.66 -23.59 33.83
N LYS A 69 9.73 -24.74 34.49
CA LYS A 69 10.54 -24.94 35.69
C LYS A 69 12.04 -25.01 35.40
N THR A 70 12.41 -25.53 34.22
CA THR A 70 13.80 -25.80 33.85
C THR A 70 14.47 -24.60 33.16
N VAL A 71 13.70 -23.83 32.37
CA VAL A 71 14.25 -22.78 31.53
C VAL A 71 13.97 -21.40 32.13
N LYS A 72 15.03 -20.71 32.57
CA LYS A 72 14.98 -19.30 33.02
C LYS A 72 15.63 -18.41 31.96
N ASN A 73 14.81 -17.85 31.05
CA ASN A 73 15.29 -16.97 29.99
C ASN A 73 14.22 -15.94 29.63
N ASN A 74 14.54 -14.64 29.72
CA ASN A 74 13.61 -13.54 29.48
C ASN A 74 13.14 -13.45 28.01
N GLN A 75 13.81 -14.14 27.09
CA GLN A 75 13.39 -14.22 25.67
C GLN A 75 12.35 -15.33 25.43
N ILE A 76 11.99 -16.09 26.47
CA ILE A 76 11.02 -17.18 26.39
C ILE A 76 9.75 -16.78 27.15
N GLN A 77 8.64 -16.83 26.44
CA GLN A 77 7.32 -16.56 26.96
C GLN A 77 6.52 -17.87 26.98
N PHE A 78 5.80 -18.11 28.07
CA PHE A 78 4.98 -19.30 28.27
C PHE A 78 3.50 -18.97 28.22
N GLN A 79 2.67 -19.98 27.98
CA GLN A 79 1.21 -19.87 27.96
C GLN A 79 0.71 -18.87 26.87
N ILE A 80 1.44 -18.79 25.75
CA ILE A 80 1.02 -17.98 24.62
C ILE A 80 -0.27 -18.55 24.05
N LYS A 81 -1.29 -17.71 23.97
CA LYS A 81 -2.50 -18.02 23.20
C LYS A 81 -2.22 -17.73 21.72
N PRO A 82 -2.73 -18.56 20.79
CA PRO A 82 -2.70 -18.22 19.37
C PRO A 82 -3.37 -16.85 19.15
N ASP A 83 -2.75 -16.02 18.33
CA ASP A 83 -3.42 -14.83 17.82
C ASP A 83 -4.54 -15.31 16.88
N SER A 84 -5.78 -15.27 17.35
CA SER A 84 -6.95 -15.59 16.53
C SER A 84 -7.74 -14.33 16.27
N TYR A 85 -7.86 -13.97 15.02
CA TYR A 85 -8.83 -12.98 14.58
C TYR A 85 -10.23 -13.60 14.62
N HIS A 86 -11.22 -12.84 15.09
CA HIS A 86 -12.62 -13.25 15.10
C HIS A 86 -13.48 -12.15 14.52
N PHE A 87 -14.24 -12.49 13.49
CA PHE A 87 -15.28 -11.63 12.96
C PHE A 87 -16.60 -11.97 13.65
N GLU A 88 -17.21 -10.99 14.30
CA GLU A 88 -18.44 -11.20 15.05
C GLU A 88 -19.63 -10.55 14.34
N VAL A 89 -20.70 -11.31 14.15
CA VAL A 89 -21.99 -10.81 13.66
C VAL A 89 -22.92 -10.61 14.85
N LYS A 90 -23.14 -9.35 15.25
CA LYS A 90 -23.97 -8.98 16.40
C LYS A 90 -25.19 -8.13 16.01
N GLY A 91 -25.19 -7.62 14.79
CA GLY A 91 -26.22 -6.73 14.29
C GLY A 91 -27.58 -7.40 14.19
N THR A 92 -28.62 -6.65 14.51
CA THR A 92 -30.02 -7.10 14.48
C THR A 92 -30.87 -6.30 13.49
N LYS A 93 -30.35 -5.17 13.00
CA LYS A 93 -31.06 -4.33 12.03
C LYS A 93 -31.02 -5.00 10.66
N GLU A 94 -32.18 -5.11 10.01
CA GLU A 94 -32.27 -5.66 8.66
C GLU A 94 -31.78 -4.63 7.62
N LEU A 95 -31.14 -5.13 6.56
CA LEU A 95 -30.84 -4.39 5.35
C LEU A 95 -31.94 -4.64 4.32
N THR A 96 -32.48 -3.57 3.75
CA THR A 96 -33.45 -3.68 2.65
C THR A 96 -32.73 -3.98 1.33
N HIS A 97 -31.53 -3.39 1.17
CA HIS A 97 -30.73 -3.53 -0.04
C HIS A 97 -29.34 -4.05 0.32
N ARG A 98 -28.70 -4.68 -0.65
CA ARG A 98 -27.32 -5.19 -0.54
C ARG A 98 -26.36 -4.04 -0.23
N PRO A 99 -25.37 -4.22 0.68
CA PRO A 99 -24.34 -3.22 0.92
C PRO A 99 -23.52 -2.99 -0.34
N VAL A 100 -23.24 -1.72 -0.66
CA VAL A 100 -22.45 -1.34 -1.83
C VAL A 100 -21.06 -0.89 -1.38
N ILE A 101 -20.02 -1.36 -2.07
CA ILE A 101 -18.64 -0.98 -1.84
C ILE A 101 -18.10 -0.33 -3.11
N ILE A 102 -17.60 0.89 -3.00
CA ILE A 102 -17.11 1.69 -4.12
C ILE A 102 -15.59 1.65 -4.14
N GLY A 103 -15.04 1.00 -5.15
CA GLY A 103 -13.61 0.73 -5.34
C GLY A 103 -13.22 -0.69 -4.90
N THR A 104 -12.37 -1.33 -5.71
CA THR A 104 -11.81 -2.67 -5.48
C THR A 104 -10.31 -2.64 -5.15
N GLY A 105 -9.83 -1.52 -4.59
CA GLY A 105 -8.53 -1.46 -3.94
C GLY A 105 -8.50 -2.29 -2.65
N PRO A 106 -7.38 -2.33 -1.91
CA PRO A 106 -7.26 -3.19 -0.73
C PRO A 106 -8.37 -2.98 0.30
N ALA A 107 -8.78 -1.73 0.57
CA ALA A 107 -9.86 -1.46 1.52
C ALA A 107 -11.20 -2.06 1.07
N GLY A 108 -11.58 -1.85 -0.20
CA GLY A 108 -12.85 -2.35 -0.73
C GLY A 108 -12.86 -3.86 -0.88
N LEU A 109 -11.76 -4.46 -1.38
CA LEU A 109 -11.65 -5.92 -1.52
C LEU A 109 -11.76 -6.62 -0.15
N PHE A 110 -11.06 -6.16 0.87
CA PHE A 110 -11.12 -6.79 2.19
C PHE A 110 -12.46 -6.54 2.89
N CYS A 111 -13.07 -5.35 2.73
CA CYS A 111 -14.43 -5.12 3.22
C CYS A 111 -15.43 -6.06 2.54
N GLY A 112 -15.38 -6.15 1.21
CA GLY A 112 -16.23 -7.04 0.41
C GLY A 112 -16.03 -8.52 0.72
N TYR A 113 -14.77 -8.93 0.89
CA TYR A 113 -14.41 -10.30 1.27
C TYR A 113 -15.03 -10.70 2.60
N MET A 114 -14.85 -9.85 3.63
CA MET A 114 -15.39 -10.13 4.97
C MET A 114 -16.92 -10.15 4.98
N LEU A 115 -17.56 -9.20 4.29
CA LEU A 115 -19.02 -9.16 4.20
C LEU A 115 -19.56 -10.38 3.41
N ALA A 116 -18.94 -10.76 2.30
CA ALA A 116 -19.34 -11.94 1.52
C ALA A 116 -19.19 -13.23 2.34
N ALA A 117 -18.05 -13.42 3.02
CA ALA A 117 -17.79 -14.57 3.87
C ALA A 117 -18.84 -14.77 4.99
N HIS A 118 -19.55 -13.68 5.36
CA HIS A 118 -20.54 -13.70 6.44
C HIS A 118 -21.99 -13.45 5.96
N GLY A 119 -22.26 -13.66 4.66
CA GLY A 119 -23.62 -13.69 4.13
C GLY A 119 -24.26 -12.34 3.83
N TYR A 120 -23.49 -11.24 3.77
CA TYR A 120 -24.04 -9.91 3.45
C TYR A 120 -24.21 -9.65 1.95
N GLN A 121 -23.75 -10.53 1.07
CA GLN A 121 -23.90 -10.45 -0.39
C GLN A 121 -23.55 -9.06 -0.97
N PRO A 122 -22.35 -8.50 -0.72
CA PRO A 122 -22.02 -7.14 -1.11
C PRO A 122 -21.98 -6.97 -2.63
N ILE A 123 -22.23 -5.74 -3.12
CA ILE A 123 -21.99 -5.32 -4.50
C ILE A 123 -20.75 -4.41 -4.50
N LEU A 124 -19.70 -4.82 -5.20
CA LEU A 124 -18.50 -4.02 -5.38
C LEU A 124 -18.55 -3.32 -6.74
N LEU A 125 -18.37 -2.00 -6.75
CA LEU A 125 -18.34 -1.17 -7.95
C LEU A 125 -16.92 -0.68 -8.20
N GLU A 126 -16.36 -1.00 -9.37
CA GLU A 126 -15.04 -0.54 -9.80
C GLU A 126 -15.16 0.23 -11.11
N ARG A 127 -14.58 1.45 -11.15
CA ARG A 127 -14.60 2.28 -12.37
C ARG A 127 -13.76 1.71 -13.49
N GLY A 128 -12.67 1.03 -13.14
CA GLY A 128 -11.75 0.43 -14.10
C GLY A 128 -12.11 -1.00 -14.48
N ALA A 129 -11.19 -1.62 -15.19
CA ALA A 129 -11.31 -3.00 -15.65
C ALA A 129 -10.90 -4.01 -14.56
N ASP A 130 -11.23 -5.28 -14.79
CA ASP A 130 -10.62 -6.40 -14.07
C ASP A 130 -9.11 -6.44 -14.30
N VAL A 131 -8.39 -7.16 -13.44
CA VAL A 131 -6.93 -7.12 -13.41
C VAL A 131 -6.27 -7.61 -14.72
N ASP A 132 -6.91 -8.52 -15.45
CA ASP A 132 -6.36 -9.03 -16.72
C ASP A 132 -6.44 -7.96 -17.82
N GLN A 133 -7.59 -7.30 -17.97
CA GLN A 133 -7.75 -6.21 -18.93
C GLN A 133 -6.98 -4.97 -18.50
N ARG A 134 -7.00 -4.63 -17.20
CA ARG A 134 -6.25 -3.51 -16.64
C ARG A 134 -4.75 -3.63 -16.91
N THR A 135 -4.17 -4.83 -16.81
CA THR A 135 -2.75 -5.06 -17.13
C THR A 135 -2.45 -4.67 -18.59
N LYS A 136 -3.32 -5.07 -19.53
CA LYS A 136 -3.18 -4.67 -20.94
C LYS A 136 -3.32 -3.17 -21.14
N ASP A 137 -4.26 -2.51 -20.46
CA ASP A 137 -4.45 -1.07 -20.53
C ASP A 137 -3.21 -0.31 -20.04
N VAL A 138 -2.61 -0.77 -18.94
CA VAL A 138 -1.40 -0.18 -18.35
C VAL A 138 -0.18 -0.41 -19.23
N GLU A 139 0.02 -1.63 -19.74
CA GLU A 139 1.11 -1.94 -20.67
C GLU A 139 1.02 -1.11 -21.96
N ALA A 140 -0.17 -1.03 -22.56
CA ALA A 140 -0.41 -0.20 -23.72
C ALA A 140 -0.12 1.29 -23.45
N PHE A 141 -0.48 1.81 -22.28
CA PHE A 141 -0.14 3.17 -21.86
C PHE A 141 1.37 3.38 -21.78
N TRP A 142 2.10 2.45 -21.18
CA TRP A 142 3.55 2.54 -21.05
C TRP A 142 4.28 2.45 -22.40
N GLU A 143 3.74 1.68 -23.36
CA GLU A 143 4.34 1.50 -24.68
C GLU A 143 4.05 2.69 -25.63
N ASN A 144 2.82 3.18 -25.65
CA ASN A 144 2.38 4.11 -26.69
C ASN A 144 1.83 5.46 -26.17
N GLY A 145 1.82 5.66 -24.83
CA GLY A 145 1.38 6.90 -24.19
C GLY A 145 -0.14 7.13 -24.17
N ARG A 146 -0.96 6.17 -24.59
CA ARG A 146 -2.42 6.29 -24.59
C ARG A 146 -3.00 5.97 -23.22
N LEU A 147 -3.30 7.01 -22.45
CA LEU A 147 -3.88 6.88 -21.12
C LEU A 147 -5.37 6.50 -21.19
N ASN A 148 -5.75 5.40 -20.55
CA ASN A 148 -7.14 5.10 -20.23
C ASN A 148 -7.49 5.75 -18.88
N LEU A 149 -8.39 6.76 -18.91
CA LEU A 149 -8.74 7.54 -17.71
C LEU A 149 -9.46 6.73 -16.64
N SER A 150 -10.12 5.65 -17.01
CA SER A 150 -10.88 4.80 -16.09
C SER A 150 -10.13 3.55 -15.67
N SER A 151 -9.15 3.07 -16.46
CA SER A 151 -8.40 1.84 -16.21
C SER A 151 -6.89 2.09 -16.42
N ASN A 152 -6.13 2.24 -15.33
CA ASN A 152 -4.73 2.65 -15.36
C ASN A 152 -4.01 2.22 -14.06
N VAL A 153 -2.82 2.76 -13.78
CA VAL A 153 -2.05 2.42 -12.55
C VAL A 153 -2.80 2.79 -11.25
N GLN A 154 -3.74 3.75 -11.30
CA GLN A 154 -4.50 4.19 -10.12
C GLN A 154 -5.85 3.49 -9.98
N PHE A 155 -6.53 3.22 -11.10
CA PHE A 155 -7.90 2.71 -11.15
C PHE A 155 -7.97 1.33 -11.79
N GLY A 156 -8.87 0.51 -11.29
CA GLY A 156 -9.11 -0.87 -11.68
C GLY A 156 -8.88 -1.86 -10.53
N GLU A 157 -9.15 -3.13 -10.77
CA GLU A 157 -9.13 -4.19 -9.75
C GLU A 157 -7.79 -4.23 -9.00
N GLY A 158 -7.88 -4.27 -7.66
CA GLY A 158 -6.74 -4.24 -6.75
C GLY A 158 -6.21 -2.83 -6.43
N GLY A 159 -6.73 -1.76 -7.10
CA GLY A 159 -6.34 -0.36 -6.88
C GLY A 159 -4.86 -0.10 -7.21
N ALA A 160 -4.33 1.05 -6.78
CA ALA A 160 -2.93 1.45 -7.03
C ALA A 160 -1.90 0.46 -6.46
N GLY A 161 -2.28 -0.33 -5.45
CA GLY A 161 -1.42 -1.35 -4.84
C GLY A 161 -0.97 -2.44 -5.82
N THR A 162 -1.79 -2.79 -6.83
CA THR A 162 -1.47 -3.83 -7.81
C THR A 162 -0.23 -3.52 -8.64
N PHE A 163 -0.01 -2.26 -9.01
CA PHE A 163 1.17 -1.83 -9.76
C PHE A 163 2.17 -1.09 -8.84
N SER A 164 2.53 -1.73 -7.74
CA SER A 164 3.49 -1.23 -6.75
C SER A 164 4.53 -2.29 -6.37
N ASP A 165 5.41 -2.02 -5.41
CA ASP A 165 6.30 -3.05 -4.84
C ASP A 165 5.52 -4.12 -4.05
N GLY A 166 4.25 -3.89 -3.72
CA GLY A 166 3.46 -4.86 -2.97
C GLY A 166 3.95 -5.08 -1.53
N LYS A 167 4.48 -4.04 -0.89
CA LYS A 167 4.86 -4.10 0.53
C LYS A 167 3.65 -4.29 1.42
N LEU A 168 3.74 -5.25 2.33
CA LEU A 168 2.68 -5.60 3.27
C LEU A 168 2.99 -5.20 4.72
N ASN A 169 4.14 -4.59 4.98
CA ASN A 169 4.44 -4.11 6.32
C ASN A 169 3.69 -2.81 6.64
N THR A 170 3.17 -2.71 7.86
CA THR A 170 2.48 -1.52 8.36
C THR A 170 3.04 -1.11 9.72
N LEU A 171 2.98 0.19 10.03
CA LEU A 171 3.29 0.75 11.36
C LEU A 171 2.04 0.89 12.23
N VAL A 172 0.86 0.57 11.71
CA VAL A 172 -0.38 0.60 12.47
C VAL A 172 -0.33 -0.45 13.58
N LYS A 173 -0.51 0.00 14.82
CA LYS A 173 -0.61 -0.92 15.97
C LYS A 173 -1.97 -1.63 15.90
N ASP A 174 -1.91 -2.94 15.83
CA ASP A 174 -3.09 -3.81 15.77
C ASP A 174 -3.22 -4.63 17.05
N LYS A 175 -4.34 -4.46 17.74
CA LYS A 175 -4.69 -5.22 18.97
C LYS A 175 -5.72 -6.32 18.68
N PHE A 176 -6.26 -6.38 17.48
CA PHE A 176 -7.39 -7.21 17.12
C PHE A 176 -7.02 -8.35 16.15
N GLY A 177 -5.76 -8.41 15.72
CA GLY A 177 -5.29 -9.46 14.80
C GLY A 177 -5.62 -9.21 13.31
N ARG A 178 -6.14 -8.03 12.93
CA ARG A 178 -6.51 -7.71 11.54
C ARG A 178 -5.31 -7.76 10.60
N ASN A 179 -4.13 -7.31 11.06
CA ASN A 179 -2.92 -7.38 10.25
C ASN A 179 -2.58 -8.83 9.88
N HIS A 180 -2.60 -9.72 10.87
CA HIS A 180 -2.35 -11.14 10.62
C HIS A 180 -3.42 -11.75 9.70
N GLU A 181 -4.68 -11.36 9.89
CA GLU A 181 -5.80 -11.80 9.04
C GLU A 181 -5.63 -11.36 7.58
N VAL A 182 -5.19 -10.12 7.34
CA VAL A 182 -4.86 -9.66 5.98
C VAL A 182 -3.80 -10.55 5.33
N LEU A 183 -2.71 -10.85 6.03
CA LEU A 183 -1.64 -11.69 5.50
C LEU A 183 -2.10 -13.15 5.28
N ARG A 184 -2.94 -13.67 6.18
CA ARG A 184 -3.54 -15.00 6.07
C ARG A 184 -4.41 -15.11 4.83
N ILE A 185 -5.32 -14.15 4.62
CA ILE A 185 -6.19 -14.11 3.44
C ILE A 185 -5.37 -14.03 2.15
N PHE A 186 -4.34 -13.18 2.10
CA PHE A 186 -3.46 -13.14 0.92
C PHE A 186 -2.77 -14.49 0.66
N ALA A 187 -2.26 -15.17 1.71
CA ALA A 187 -1.61 -16.46 1.57
C ALA A 187 -2.60 -17.55 1.10
N GLU A 188 -3.83 -17.57 1.62
CA GLU A 188 -4.88 -18.49 1.18
C GLU A 188 -5.29 -18.31 -0.29
N HIS A 189 -5.09 -17.10 -0.83
CA HIS A 189 -5.40 -16.79 -2.23
C HIS A 189 -4.17 -16.79 -3.15
N GLY A 190 -3.06 -17.40 -2.72
CA GLY A 190 -1.92 -17.70 -3.59
C GLY A 190 -0.68 -16.84 -3.38
N ALA A 191 -0.66 -15.96 -2.37
CA ALA A 191 0.59 -15.33 -1.97
C ALA A 191 1.50 -16.35 -1.25
N PRO A 192 2.84 -16.17 -1.29
CA PRO A 192 3.76 -17.03 -0.54
C PRO A 192 3.45 -17.05 0.96
N GLU A 193 3.44 -18.23 1.58
CA GLU A 193 3.18 -18.37 3.03
C GLU A 193 4.17 -17.55 3.87
N SER A 194 5.39 -17.32 3.37
CA SER A 194 6.43 -16.56 4.04
C SER A 194 6.02 -15.13 4.43
N ILE A 195 5.06 -14.52 3.71
CA ILE A 195 4.54 -13.19 4.06
C ILE A 195 3.95 -13.12 5.46
N THR A 196 3.47 -14.24 6.00
CA THR A 196 2.84 -14.30 7.32
C THR A 196 3.85 -14.17 8.46
N TYR A 197 5.14 -14.40 8.19
CA TYR A 197 6.19 -14.33 9.21
C TYR A 197 7.41 -13.47 8.83
N GLU A 198 7.57 -13.06 7.59
CA GLU A 198 8.63 -12.12 7.22
C GLU A 198 8.42 -10.75 7.86
N SER A 199 9.51 -10.13 8.34
CA SER A 199 9.44 -8.78 8.95
C SER A 199 9.19 -7.67 7.95
N LYS A 200 9.51 -7.90 6.68
CA LYS A 200 9.30 -6.99 5.57
C LYS A 200 8.65 -7.75 4.41
N PRO A 201 7.41 -8.25 4.60
CA PRO A 201 6.75 -9.05 3.60
C PRO A 201 6.40 -8.21 2.37
N HIS A 202 6.53 -8.83 1.19
CA HIS A 202 6.10 -8.23 -0.06
C HIS A 202 5.56 -9.31 -1.01
N ILE A 203 4.74 -8.90 -1.97
CA ILE A 203 4.15 -9.85 -2.92
C ILE A 203 4.68 -9.60 -4.35
N GLY A 204 4.90 -8.36 -4.75
CA GLY A 204 5.20 -7.99 -6.14
C GLY A 204 3.93 -7.92 -7.01
N THR A 205 4.01 -7.14 -8.06
CA THR A 205 2.87 -6.87 -8.98
C THR A 205 2.31 -8.14 -9.61
N ASP A 206 3.17 -9.04 -10.06
CA ASP A 206 2.84 -10.30 -10.72
C ASP A 206 2.00 -11.23 -9.84
N VAL A 207 2.42 -11.44 -8.59
CA VAL A 207 1.71 -12.30 -7.64
C VAL A 207 0.44 -11.62 -7.12
N LEU A 208 0.50 -10.31 -6.81
CA LEU A 208 -0.65 -9.59 -6.28
C LEU A 208 -1.82 -9.55 -7.28
N SER A 209 -1.54 -9.44 -8.57
CA SER A 209 -2.55 -9.52 -9.62
C SER A 209 -3.32 -10.84 -9.60
N ALA A 210 -2.62 -11.96 -9.41
CA ALA A 210 -3.27 -13.27 -9.29
C ALA A 210 -4.09 -13.38 -7.99
N VAL A 211 -3.55 -12.90 -6.87
CA VAL A 211 -4.21 -12.94 -5.56
C VAL A 211 -5.53 -12.16 -5.55
N VAL A 212 -5.56 -10.92 -6.09
CA VAL A 212 -6.80 -10.13 -6.12
C VAL A 212 -7.87 -10.77 -6.99
N LYS A 213 -7.48 -11.43 -8.08
CA LYS A 213 -8.39 -12.21 -8.93
C LYS A 213 -9.02 -13.38 -8.18
N GLU A 214 -8.24 -14.12 -7.39
CA GLU A 214 -8.77 -15.23 -6.57
C GLU A 214 -9.66 -14.70 -5.43
N MET A 215 -9.32 -13.58 -4.80
CA MET A 215 -10.20 -12.93 -3.82
C MET A 215 -11.54 -12.52 -4.43
N ARG A 216 -11.56 -11.98 -5.65
CA ARG A 216 -12.82 -11.67 -6.38
C ARG A 216 -13.65 -12.92 -6.60
N LYS A 217 -13.04 -14.03 -7.06
CA LYS A 217 -13.75 -15.30 -7.25
C LYS A 217 -14.38 -15.78 -5.94
N TYR A 218 -13.66 -15.66 -4.82
CA TYR A 218 -14.19 -15.98 -3.50
C TYR A 218 -15.41 -15.12 -3.15
N ILE A 219 -15.33 -13.79 -3.33
CA ILE A 219 -16.45 -12.88 -3.09
C ILE A 219 -17.68 -13.30 -3.90
N CYS A 220 -17.50 -13.56 -5.20
CA CYS A 220 -18.61 -13.98 -6.07
C CYS A 220 -19.19 -15.35 -5.67
N ALA A 221 -18.35 -16.31 -5.30
CA ALA A 221 -18.78 -17.64 -4.85
C ALA A 221 -19.57 -17.60 -3.52
N HIS A 222 -19.40 -16.51 -2.72
CA HIS A 222 -20.12 -16.31 -1.47
C HIS A 222 -21.28 -15.28 -1.59
N GLY A 223 -21.90 -15.19 -2.79
CA GLY A 223 -23.08 -14.36 -3.04
C GLY A 223 -22.78 -12.88 -3.28
N GLY A 224 -21.52 -12.44 -3.25
CA GLY A 224 -21.15 -11.08 -3.65
C GLY A 224 -21.18 -10.90 -5.16
N GLU A 225 -21.12 -9.65 -5.60
CA GLU A 225 -21.10 -9.27 -7.01
C GLU A 225 -20.01 -8.20 -7.23
N VAL A 226 -19.24 -8.31 -8.32
CA VAL A 226 -18.25 -7.27 -8.69
C VAL A 226 -18.59 -6.76 -10.07
N ARG A 227 -18.84 -5.43 -10.16
CA ARG A 227 -19.15 -4.72 -11.40
C ARG A 227 -17.96 -3.83 -11.77
N PHE A 228 -17.28 -4.19 -12.84
CA PHE A 228 -16.26 -3.37 -13.45
C PHE A 228 -16.86 -2.30 -14.37
N HIS A 229 -16.06 -1.34 -14.79
CA HIS A 229 -16.47 -0.21 -15.65
C HIS A 229 -17.66 0.58 -15.07
N SER A 230 -17.84 0.52 -13.75
CA SER A 230 -18.99 1.04 -13.01
C SER A 230 -18.54 2.17 -12.08
N GLN A 231 -18.61 3.40 -12.57
CA GLN A 231 -18.21 4.60 -11.84
C GLN A 231 -19.41 5.21 -11.11
N VAL A 232 -19.29 5.40 -9.79
CA VAL A 232 -20.25 6.20 -9.03
C VAL A 232 -20.00 7.67 -9.33
N THR A 233 -21.00 8.33 -9.94
CA THR A 233 -20.91 9.73 -10.39
C THR A 233 -21.71 10.68 -9.51
N ASP A 234 -22.67 10.16 -8.73
CA ASP A 234 -23.51 10.97 -7.87
C ASP A 234 -24.17 10.13 -6.77
N ILE A 235 -24.69 10.77 -5.73
CA ILE A 235 -25.47 10.16 -4.65
C ILE A 235 -26.83 10.85 -4.50
N GLN A 236 -27.85 10.08 -4.11
CA GLN A 236 -29.15 10.62 -3.73
C GLN A 236 -29.41 10.36 -2.25
N THR A 237 -29.76 11.42 -1.54
CA THR A 237 -30.07 11.39 -0.12
C THR A 237 -31.51 11.84 0.12
N HIS A 238 -32.11 11.40 1.23
CA HIS A 238 -33.32 12.02 1.76
C HIS A 238 -33.02 12.60 3.15
N SER A 239 -33.85 13.52 3.60
CA SER A 239 -33.75 14.09 4.94
C SER A 239 -34.79 13.43 5.84
N ASP A 240 -34.35 12.94 6.99
CA ASP A 240 -35.22 12.45 8.05
C ASP A 240 -34.85 13.19 9.34
N ASN A 241 -35.78 13.98 9.89
CA ASN A 241 -35.56 14.81 11.08
C ASN A 241 -34.28 15.68 11.00
N GLY A 242 -33.99 16.23 9.82
CA GLY A 242 -32.77 17.04 9.59
C GLY A 242 -31.49 16.23 9.32
N GLN A 243 -31.52 14.91 9.46
CA GLN A 243 -30.41 14.03 9.16
C GLN A 243 -30.45 13.59 7.68
N LYS A 244 -29.37 13.83 6.93
CA LYS A 244 -29.22 13.28 5.58
C LYS A 244 -28.92 11.79 5.64
N ILE A 245 -29.64 10.99 4.85
CA ILE A 245 -29.49 9.54 4.75
C ILE A 245 -29.34 9.14 3.29
N LEU A 246 -28.36 8.31 2.97
CA LEU A 246 -28.14 7.76 1.63
C LEU A 246 -29.33 6.88 1.21
N ARG A 247 -29.71 6.97 -0.07
CA ARG A 247 -30.77 6.13 -0.65
C ARG A 247 -30.38 5.48 -1.95
N LYS A 248 -29.69 6.20 -2.83
CA LYS A 248 -29.31 5.68 -4.14
C LYS A 248 -27.91 6.17 -4.52
N LEU A 249 -27.28 5.38 -5.35
CA LEU A 249 -26.07 5.75 -6.07
C LEU A 249 -26.40 5.90 -7.55
N LYS A 250 -25.89 6.94 -8.18
CA LYS A 250 -25.92 7.11 -9.64
C LYS A 250 -24.63 6.54 -10.21
N ILE A 251 -24.74 5.59 -11.10
CA ILE A 251 -23.63 4.82 -11.64
C ILE A 251 -23.58 5.03 -13.15
N TYR A 252 -22.40 5.36 -13.66
CA TYR A 252 -22.11 5.37 -15.09
C TYR A 252 -21.38 4.07 -15.46
N ASP A 253 -21.98 3.28 -16.35
CA ASP A 253 -21.37 2.11 -16.98
C ASP A 253 -20.64 2.56 -18.26
N SER A 254 -19.30 2.57 -18.21
CA SER A 254 -18.49 3.07 -19.34
C SER A 254 -18.44 2.12 -20.53
N GLN A 255 -18.74 0.82 -20.35
CA GLN A 255 -18.85 -0.14 -21.45
C GLN A 255 -20.17 0.04 -22.22
N LYS A 256 -21.28 0.11 -21.49
CA LYS A 256 -22.61 0.30 -22.08
C LYS A 256 -22.91 1.75 -22.44
N LYS A 257 -22.12 2.70 -21.92
CA LYS A 257 -22.31 4.15 -22.04
C LYS A 257 -23.68 4.60 -21.53
N GLU A 258 -24.16 3.98 -20.46
CA GLU A 258 -25.44 4.27 -19.84
C GLU A 258 -25.29 4.64 -18.36
N THR A 259 -26.27 5.35 -17.85
CA THR A 259 -26.35 5.73 -16.44
C THR A 259 -27.58 5.10 -15.81
N TYR A 260 -27.41 4.51 -14.61
CA TYR A 260 -28.52 3.93 -13.86
C TYR A 260 -28.44 4.30 -12.38
N LEU A 261 -29.54 4.11 -11.68
CA LEU A 261 -29.64 4.29 -10.23
C LEU A 261 -29.64 2.93 -9.53
N LEU A 262 -28.89 2.82 -8.44
CA LEU A 262 -28.84 1.66 -7.57
C LEU A 262 -29.31 2.05 -6.18
N ASP A 263 -30.39 1.43 -5.71
CA ASP A 263 -30.88 1.59 -4.34
C ASP A 263 -29.91 0.92 -3.37
N THR A 264 -29.64 1.59 -2.24
CA THR A 264 -28.78 1.05 -1.18
C THR A 264 -29.06 1.71 0.17
N ASP A 265 -28.99 0.94 1.24
CA ASP A 265 -29.08 1.44 2.61
C ASP A 265 -27.72 1.94 3.13
N LEU A 266 -26.63 1.42 2.57
CA LEU A 266 -25.26 1.81 2.94
C LEU A 266 -24.28 1.65 1.78
N ALA A 267 -23.27 2.55 1.75
CA ALA A 267 -22.17 2.52 0.80
C ALA A 267 -20.83 2.77 1.49
N VAL A 268 -19.87 1.90 1.21
CA VAL A 268 -18.47 2.03 1.67
C VAL A 268 -17.67 2.72 0.58
N PHE A 269 -17.18 3.93 0.82
CA PHE A 269 -16.36 4.69 -0.12
C PHE A 269 -14.87 4.36 0.07
N ALA A 270 -14.42 3.31 -0.60
CA ALA A 270 -13.03 2.82 -0.61
C ALA A 270 -12.29 3.25 -1.89
N ILE A 271 -12.42 4.51 -2.27
CA ILE A 271 -12.15 5.09 -3.59
C ILE A 271 -10.67 5.33 -3.91
N GLY A 272 -9.76 5.16 -2.94
CA GLY A 272 -8.34 5.50 -3.09
C GLY A 272 -8.09 7.01 -3.16
N HIS A 273 -6.81 7.40 -3.17
CA HIS A 273 -6.41 8.81 -3.10
C HIS A 273 -6.51 9.56 -4.43
N SER A 274 -6.69 8.85 -5.56
CA SER A 274 -6.69 9.45 -6.91
C SER A 274 -8.08 9.76 -7.46
N ALA A 275 -9.17 9.38 -6.77
CA ALA A 275 -10.55 9.60 -7.22
C ALA A 275 -11.02 11.04 -6.93
N ARG A 276 -10.34 12.02 -7.54
CA ARG A 276 -10.50 13.46 -7.29
C ARG A 276 -11.88 13.98 -7.68
N ASP A 277 -12.46 13.43 -8.72
CA ASP A 277 -13.85 13.64 -9.16
C ASP A 277 -14.86 13.22 -8.08
N THR A 278 -14.63 12.06 -7.46
CA THR A 278 -15.49 11.57 -6.37
C THR A 278 -15.36 12.43 -5.11
N PHE A 279 -14.16 12.93 -4.79
CA PHE A 279 -13.99 13.91 -3.69
C PHE A 279 -14.80 15.17 -3.95
N SER A 280 -14.74 15.72 -5.17
CA SER A 280 -15.51 16.91 -5.56
C SER A 280 -17.01 16.66 -5.46
N MET A 281 -17.49 15.54 -5.95
CA MET A 281 -18.90 15.14 -5.86
C MET A 281 -19.36 15.02 -4.39
N LEU A 282 -18.63 14.34 -3.54
CA LEU A 282 -18.96 14.20 -2.11
C LEU A 282 -18.95 15.55 -1.38
N TYR A 283 -18.01 16.44 -1.73
CA TYR A 283 -17.96 17.79 -1.18
C TYR A 283 -19.18 18.62 -1.56
N GLN A 284 -19.63 18.54 -2.82
CA GLN A 284 -20.83 19.24 -3.30
C GLN A 284 -22.10 18.77 -2.58
N HIS A 285 -22.17 17.51 -2.15
CA HIS A 285 -23.25 16.99 -1.32
C HIS A 285 -23.15 17.40 0.17
N GLY A 286 -22.07 18.11 0.54
CA GLY A 286 -21.85 18.58 1.90
C GLY A 286 -21.26 17.52 2.83
N LEU A 287 -20.57 16.50 2.30
CA LEU A 287 -19.85 15.56 3.15
C LEU A 287 -18.64 16.28 3.78
N PRO A 288 -18.53 16.31 5.13
CA PRO A 288 -17.43 17.02 5.80
C PRO A 288 -16.05 16.47 5.42
N MET A 289 -15.16 17.39 5.05
CA MET A 289 -13.80 17.09 4.65
C MET A 289 -12.82 18.06 5.31
N GLN A 290 -11.59 17.61 5.48
CA GLN A 290 -10.47 18.43 5.95
C GLN A 290 -9.26 18.26 5.02
N PRO A 291 -8.49 19.33 4.76
CA PRO A 291 -7.21 19.21 4.10
C PRO A 291 -6.26 18.40 4.99
N LYS A 292 -5.38 17.64 4.38
CA LYS A 292 -4.45 16.75 5.09
C LYS A 292 -3.05 16.95 4.54
N ALA A 293 -2.06 17.09 5.43
CA ALA A 293 -0.66 17.07 5.06
C ALA A 293 -0.28 15.76 4.34
N PHE A 294 0.58 15.87 3.34
CA PHE A 294 1.15 14.77 2.58
C PHE A 294 2.61 15.09 2.23
N ALA A 295 3.21 14.39 1.28
CA ALA A 295 4.55 14.68 0.85
C ALA A 295 4.65 14.56 -0.68
N VAL A 296 5.55 15.34 -1.29
CA VAL A 296 5.80 15.37 -2.72
C VAL A 296 7.29 15.37 -2.99
N GLY A 297 7.70 14.91 -4.16
CA GLY A 297 9.10 14.92 -4.55
C GLY A 297 9.37 14.13 -5.82
N VAL A 298 10.48 13.44 -5.84
CA VAL A 298 11.02 12.74 -7.01
C VAL A 298 11.18 11.25 -6.74
N ARG A 299 11.22 10.44 -7.79
CA ARG A 299 11.82 9.11 -7.75
C ARG A 299 13.31 9.23 -8.07
N ILE A 300 14.14 8.56 -7.27
CA ILE A 300 15.57 8.45 -7.52
C ILE A 300 15.96 6.99 -7.70
N GLU A 301 16.79 6.72 -8.71
CA GLU A 301 17.29 5.39 -9.05
C GLU A 301 18.79 5.27 -8.79
N HIS A 302 19.17 4.12 -8.24
CA HIS A 302 20.55 3.73 -8.00
C HIS A 302 20.76 2.27 -8.44
N PRO A 303 21.98 1.86 -8.80
CA PRO A 303 22.27 0.44 -9.00
C PRO A 303 21.91 -0.38 -7.75
N GLN A 304 21.10 -1.44 -7.90
CA GLN A 304 20.72 -2.30 -6.76
C GLN A 304 21.95 -2.93 -6.10
N GLU A 305 22.98 -3.24 -6.86
CA GLU A 305 24.23 -3.81 -6.34
C GLU A 305 24.93 -2.86 -5.35
N MET A 306 24.92 -1.54 -5.60
CA MET A 306 25.45 -0.56 -4.66
C MET A 306 24.72 -0.64 -3.31
N ILE A 307 23.40 -0.78 -3.33
CA ILE A 307 22.56 -0.92 -2.13
C ILE A 307 22.85 -2.24 -1.43
N ASN A 308 22.95 -3.35 -2.18
CA ASN A 308 23.24 -4.66 -1.61
C ASN A 308 24.59 -4.67 -0.88
N GLN A 309 25.63 -4.13 -1.52
CA GLN A 309 26.98 -4.05 -0.93
C GLN A 309 27.00 -3.16 0.32
N ASP A 310 26.28 -2.03 0.30
CA ASP A 310 26.18 -1.19 1.50
C ASP A 310 25.43 -1.91 2.62
N GLN A 311 24.34 -2.58 2.36
CA GLN A 311 23.51 -3.20 3.40
C GLN A 311 24.06 -4.52 3.91
N TYR A 312 24.64 -5.36 3.03
CA TYR A 312 25.08 -6.73 3.36
C TYR A 312 26.60 -6.89 3.43
N GLY A 313 27.37 -5.98 2.84
CA GLY A 313 28.82 -6.10 2.64
C GLY A 313 29.17 -6.61 1.25
N LYS A 314 30.43 -6.45 0.82
CA LYS A 314 30.88 -6.74 -0.55
C LYS A 314 30.73 -8.21 -0.99
N ASN A 315 30.87 -9.15 -0.04
CA ASN A 315 30.85 -10.60 -0.31
C ASN A 315 29.60 -11.24 0.31
N TYR A 316 28.42 -10.70 0.03
CA TYR A 316 27.17 -11.27 0.54
C TYR A 316 26.72 -12.49 -0.29
N PRO A 317 26.04 -13.48 0.32
CA PRO A 317 25.49 -14.62 -0.40
C PRO A 317 24.44 -14.22 -1.45
N SER A 318 24.51 -14.80 -2.64
CA SER A 318 23.62 -14.49 -3.77
C SER A 318 22.15 -14.85 -3.56
N PHE A 319 21.84 -15.72 -2.58
CA PHE A 319 20.48 -16.09 -2.25
C PHE A 319 19.75 -15.05 -1.38
N LEU A 320 20.46 -14.00 -0.92
CA LEU A 320 19.81 -12.93 -0.18
C LEU A 320 18.89 -12.09 -1.08
N PRO A 321 17.74 -11.64 -0.55
CA PRO A 321 16.86 -10.76 -1.31
C PRO A 321 17.54 -9.43 -1.59
N ALA A 322 17.11 -8.75 -2.66
CA ALA A 322 17.51 -7.39 -2.95
C ALA A 322 17.31 -6.49 -1.71
N ALA A 323 18.39 -5.79 -1.31
CA ALA A 323 18.43 -5.06 -0.06
C ALA A 323 17.56 -3.80 -0.09
N PRO A 324 16.65 -3.59 0.90
CA PRO A 324 15.91 -2.37 1.06
C PRO A 324 16.63 -1.41 2.01
N TYR A 325 16.33 -0.11 1.88
CA TYR A 325 16.76 0.92 2.83
C TYR A 325 15.60 1.86 3.21
N LYS A 326 15.79 2.63 4.27
CA LYS A 326 14.93 3.74 4.68
C LYS A 326 15.80 4.86 5.24
N LEU A 327 15.69 6.06 4.67
CA LEU A 327 16.43 7.23 5.05
C LEU A 327 15.49 8.37 5.43
N THR A 328 15.90 9.18 6.39
CA THR A 328 15.16 10.34 6.86
C THR A 328 16.13 11.46 7.23
N ALA A 329 15.76 12.69 6.96
CA ALA A 329 16.47 13.90 7.39
C ALA A 329 15.45 14.92 7.88
N ASN A 330 15.84 15.67 8.91
CA ASN A 330 15.14 16.90 9.30
C ASN A 330 16.06 18.05 8.92
N LEU A 331 15.53 18.99 8.15
CA LEU A 331 16.28 20.14 7.65
C LEU A 331 16.16 21.33 8.60
N ASP A 332 17.09 22.28 8.49
CA ASP A 332 17.09 23.48 9.31
C ASP A 332 15.89 24.40 9.05
N ASN A 333 15.29 24.30 7.84
CA ASN A 333 14.03 24.99 7.50
C ASN A 333 12.77 24.36 8.15
N GLY A 334 12.94 23.36 9.02
CA GLY A 334 11.87 22.64 9.73
C GLY A 334 11.17 21.56 8.91
N ARG A 335 11.55 21.31 7.65
CA ARG A 335 10.93 20.30 6.80
C ARG A 335 11.58 18.93 6.99
N GLY A 336 10.74 17.90 6.95
CA GLY A 336 11.20 16.51 6.90
C GLY A 336 11.40 16.07 5.45
N VAL A 337 12.55 15.47 5.16
CA VAL A 337 12.81 14.75 3.90
C VAL A 337 13.03 13.29 4.19
N TYR A 338 12.38 12.42 3.45
CA TYR A 338 12.47 10.98 3.70
C TYR A 338 12.25 10.14 2.46
N THR A 339 12.80 8.92 2.50
CA THR A 339 12.56 7.92 1.47
C THR A 339 11.23 7.22 1.74
N PHE A 340 10.44 7.04 0.68
CA PHE A 340 9.14 6.41 0.75
C PHE A 340 8.98 5.39 -0.37
N CYS A 341 8.24 4.31 -0.12
CA CYS A 341 7.96 3.27 -1.11
C CYS A 341 9.20 2.86 -1.93
N MET A 342 10.34 2.57 -1.24
CA MET A 342 11.56 2.09 -1.88
C MET A 342 11.29 0.72 -2.50
N CYS A 343 11.62 0.56 -3.79
CA CYS A 343 11.41 -0.64 -4.60
C CYS A 343 12.76 -1.26 -4.93
N PRO A 344 13.22 -2.27 -4.16
CA PRO A 344 14.45 -3.00 -4.48
C PRO A 344 14.29 -3.73 -5.81
N GLY A 345 15.33 -3.71 -6.66
CA GLY A 345 15.28 -4.39 -7.96
C GLY A 345 14.00 -4.10 -8.75
N GLY A 346 13.58 -2.83 -8.79
CA GLY A 346 12.29 -2.42 -9.33
C GLY A 346 12.40 -1.41 -10.47
N TYR A 347 11.26 -0.85 -10.80
CA TYR A 347 11.07 0.09 -11.91
C TYR A 347 10.35 1.35 -11.42
N VAL A 348 10.71 2.49 -11.97
CA VAL A 348 9.85 3.67 -11.94
C VAL A 348 8.73 3.46 -12.96
N VAL A 349 7.52 3.90 -12.66
CA VAL A 349 6.39 3.75 -13.57
C VAL A 349 5.68 5.08 -13.79
N ASN A 350 5.24 5.33 -15.02
CA ASN A 350 4.27 6.39 -15.29
C ASN A 350 2.92 5.98 -14.68
N ALA A 351 2.50 6.69 -13.66
CA ALA A 351 1.30 6.41 -12.85
C ALA A 351 0.21 7.48 -13.05
N SER A 352 0.21 8.16 -14.18
CA SER A 352 -0.78 9.17 -14.56
C SER A 352 -2.20 8.60 -14.59
N SER A 353 -3.19 9.43 -14.27
CA SER A 353 -4.62 9.06 -14.33
C SER A 353 -5.53 10.21 -14.76
N GLU A 354 -4.99 11.38 -15.03
CA GLU A 354 -5.69 12.54 -15.57
C GLU A 354 -4.96 13.04 -16.84
N GLU A 355 -5.69 13.57 -17.80
CA GLU A 355 -5.11 14.14 -19.03
C GLU A 355 -4.22 15.32 -18.71
N HIS A 356 -3.11 15.45 -19.45
CA HIS A 356 -2.12 16.52 -19.31
C HIS A 356 -1.53 16.65 -17.90
N ARG A 357 -1.54 15.57 -17.13
CA ARG A 357 -0.95 15.50 -15.78
C ARG A 357 -0.12 14.24 -15.64
N LEU A 358 1.11 14.41 -15.20
CA LEU A 358 2.04 13.30 -15.10
C LEU A 358 2.45 13.06 -13.66
N ALA A 359 2.26 11.84 -13.21
CA ALA A 359 2.75 11.37 -11.93
C ALA A 359 3.59 10.11 -12.11
N VAL A 360 4.60 9.94 -11.28
CA VAL A 360 5.40 8.71 -11.23
C VAL A 360 5.17 7.97 -9.93
N ASN A 361 5.39 6.66 -9.96
CA ASN A 361 5.44 5.80 -8.79
C ASN A 361 6.53 4.73 -9.00
N GLY A 362 6.69 3.81 -8.06
CA GLY A 362 7.61 2.68 -8.20
C GLY A 362 6.88 1.35 -8.06
N MET A 363 7.35 0.36 -8.79
CA MET A 363 6.89 -1.01 -8.68
C MET A 363 8.06 -1.99 -8.71
N SER A 364 7.82 -3.20 -8.25
CA SER A 364 8.70 -4.34 -8.53
C SER A 364 7.90 -5.62 -8.75
N TYR A 365 8.50 -6.54 -9.46
CA TYR A 365 8.03 -7.92 -9.53
C TYR A 365 8.45 -8.70 -8.28
N SER A 366 7.89 -9.87 -8.07
CA SER A 366 8.16 -10.71 -6.92
C SER A 366 9.64 -11.07 -6.76
N ARG A 367 10.38 -11.22 -7.87
CA ARG A 367 11.82 -11.53 -7.87
C ARG A 367 12.71 -10.35 -7.48
N ARG A 368 12.26 -9.10 -7.68
CA ARG A 368 13.07 -7.89 -7.42
C ARG A 368 14.45 -7.95 -8.09
N ASP A 369 14.49 -8.35 -9.35
CA ASP A 369 15.69 -8.67 -10.12
C ASP A 369 16.07 -7.62 -11.19
N SER A 370 15.42 -6.45 -11.18
CA SER A 370 15.87 -5.31 -11.98
C SER A 370 17.22 -4.79 -11.50
N GLN A 371 18.02 -4.22 -12.41
CA GLN A 371 19.37 -3.71 -12.10
C GLN A 371 19.34 -2.53 -11.14
N ASN A 372 18.24 -1.75 -11.10
CA ASN A 372 18.13 -0.58 -10.24
C ASN A 372 17.21 -0.84 -9.03
N ALA A 373 17.59 -0.21 -7.94
CA ALA A 373 16.68 0.14 -6.86
C ALA A 373 16.10 1.53 -7.14
N ASN A 374 14.83 1.77 -6.85
CA ASN A 374 14.29 3.13 -6.86
C ASN A 374 13.51 3.44 -5.57
N THR A 375 13.42 4.71 -5.25
CA THR A 375 12.64 5.19 -4.10
C THR A 375 12.11 6.60 -4.36
N ALA A 376 10.94 6.91 -3.81
CA ALA A 376 10.56 8.30 -3.67
C ALA A 376 11.44 8.99 -2.63
N VAL A 377 11.98 10.15 -2.95
CA VAL A 377 12.51 11.12 -2.00
C VAL A 377 11.54 12.27 -1.94
N ILE A 378 10.94 12.48 -0.79
CA ILE A 378 9.77 13.34 -0.64
C ILE A 378 9.92 14.31 0.52
N VAL A 379 9.37 15.51 0.34
CA VAL A 379 9.32 16.62 1.29
C VAL A 379 7.90 16.75 1.81
N THR A 380 7.74 16.91 3.11
CA THR A 380 6.42 17.13 3.72
C THR A 380 5.87 18.49 3.31
N VAL A 381 4.61 18.51 2.87
CA VAL A 381 3.80 19.69 2.62
C VAL A 381 2.55 19.67 3.51
N SER A 382 2.14 20.83 3.98
CA SER A 382 1.01 21.04 4.88
C SER A 382 -0.06 21.92 4.23
N PRO A 383 -1.25 22.04 4.82
CA PRO A 383 -2.27 22.97 4.34
C PRO A 383 -1.77 24.41 4.17
N ASP A 384 -0.79 24.84 4.96
CA ASP A 384 -0.19 26.19 4.85
C ASP A 384 0.54 26.42 3.50
N ASP A 385 0.93 25.34 2.83
CA ASP A 385 1.59 25.37 1.52
C ASP A 385 0.59 25.39 0.34
N PHE A 386 -0.73 25.24 0.57
CA PHE A 386 -1.71 25.02 -0.50
C PHE A 386 -2.37 26.30 -1.04
N GLU A 387 -2.02 27.46 -0.54
CA GLU A 387 -2.54 28.78 -0.97
C GLU A 387 -4.08 28.92 -0.81
N SER A 388 -4.76 28.03 -0.07
CA SER A 388 -6.21 28.04 0.10
C SER A 388 -6.64 27.17 1.28
N ASP A 389 -7.66 27.63 2.01
CA ASP A 389 -8.32 26.86 3.09
C ASP A 389 -9.35 25.85 2.60
N HIS A 390 -9.54 25.75 1.30
CA HIS A 390 -10.50 24.81 0.73
C HIS A 390 -10.09 23.36 1.02
N PRO A 391 -11.00 22.47 1.46
CA PRO A 391 -10.65 21.08 1.78
C PRO A 391 -9.95 20.30 0.67
N LEU A 392 -10.17 20.68 -0.59
CA LEU A 392 -9.53 20.07 -1.77
C LEU A 392 -8.28 20.83 -2.26
N ALA A 393 -7.79 21.85 -1.53
CA ALA A 393 -6.62 22.64 -1.94
C ALA A 393 -5.38 21.77 -2.18
N GLY A 394 -5.17 20.73 -1.35
CA GLY A 394 -4.09 19.77 -1.56
C GLY A 394 -4.21 18.96 -2.87
N VAL A 395 -5.43 18.73 -3.37
CA VAL A 395 -5.66 18.12 -4.71
C VAL A 395 -5.16 19.07 -5.80
N GLU A 396 -5.49 20.35 -5.70
CA GLU A 396 -5.06 21.34 -6.69
C GLU A 396 -3.53 21.57 -6.63
N PHE A 397 -2.94 21.52 -5.45
CA PHE A 397 -1.49 21.56 -5.29
C PHE A 397 -0.81 20.38 -6.01
N GLN A 398 -1.33 19.16 -5.86
CA GLN A 398 -0.83 17.99 -6.60
C GLN A 398 -0.99 18.19 -8.11
N ARG A 399 -2.14 18.70 -8.58
CA ARG A 399 -2.42 18.93 -9.99
C ARG A 399 -1.45 19.92 -10.62
N LYS A 400 -1.13 21.03 -9.94
CA LYS A 400 -0.13 22.02 -10.39
C LYS A 400 1.22 21.35 -10.66
N LEU A 401 1.69 20.49 -9.74
CA LEU A 401 2.95 19.78 -9.90
C LEU A 401 2.89 18.74 -11.03
N GLU A 402 1.78 18.01 -11.16
CA GLU A 402 1.58 17.00 -12.20
C GLU A 402 1.49 17.63 -13.60
N GLU A 403 0.89 18.82 -13.71
CA GLU A 403 0.83 19.61 -14.94
C GLU A 403 2.22 20.14 -15.33
N ALA A 404 2.98 20.69 -14.36
CA ALA A 404 4.36 21.12 -14.57
C ALA A 404 5.24 19.94 -15.04
N ALA A 405 5.08 18.75 -14.45
CA ALA A 405 5.80 17.55 -14.87
C ALA A 405 5.43 17.10 -16.29
N TYR A 406 4.16 17.18 -16.65
CA TYR A 406 3.69 16.88 -18.00
C TYR A 406 4.30 17.83 -19.05
N LEU A 407 4.33 19.13 -18.77
CA LEU A 407 4.90 20.15 -19.65
C LEU A 407 6.42 19.99 -19.77
N GLU A 408 7.13 19.82 -18.66
CA GLU A 408 8.59 19.66 -18.63
C GLU A 408 9.05 18.39 -19.39
N GLY A 409 8.29 17.31 -19.27
CA GLY A 409 8.54 16.04 -19.97
C GLY A 409 7.95 15.96 -21.39
N ASN A 410 7.26 17.02 -21.87
CA ASN A 410 6.53 16.99 -23.14
C ASN A 410 5.63 15.73 -23.26
N GLY A 411 4.85 15.46 -22.22
CA GLY A 411 3.96 14.31 -22.10
C GLY A 411 4.63 12.98 -21.74
N LYS A 412 5.96 12.94 -21.62
CA LYS A 412 6.76 11.79 -21.19
C LYS A 412 7.29 12.00 -19.77
N VAL A 413 7.73 10.95 -19.10
CA VAL A 413 8.34 11.06 -17.78
C VAL A 413 9.60 11.93 -17.85
N PRO A 414 9.64 13.12 -17.23
CA PRO A 414 10.84 13.94 -17.19
C PRO A 414 11.91 13.29 -16.32
N VAL A 415 13.13 13.25 -16.84
CA VAL A 415 14.29 12.60 -16.23
C VAL A 415 15.46 13.57 -16.18
N GLN A 416 16.17 13.59 -15.05
CA GLN A 416 17.33 14.43 -14.83
C GLN A 416 18.38 13.68 -14.00
N LEU A 417 19.67 13.94 -14.23
CA LEU A 417 20.72 13.48 -13.33
C LEU A 417 20.78 14.35 -12.08
N PHE A 418 21.09 13.76 -10.92
CA PHE A 418 21.13 14.51 -9.66
C PHE A 418 22.16 15.66 -9.69
N GLY A 419 23.30 15.50 -10.32
CA GLY A 419 24.27 16.59 -10.50
C GLY A 419 23.69 17.79 -11.23
N ASP A 420 22.96 17.55 -12.33
CA ASP A 420 22.29 18.58 -13.11
C ASP A 420 21.11 19.21 -12.35
N PHE A 421 20.40 18.41 -11.53
CA PHE A 421 19.36 18.91 -10.62
C PHE A 421 19.90 19.90 -9.60
N CYS A 422 21.07 19.61 -9.01
CA CYS A 422 21.74 20.54 -8.08
C CYS A 422 22.13 21.86 -8.76
N GLU A 423 22.56 21.81 -10.02
CA GLU A 423 22.98 22.97 -10.80
C GLU A 423 21.83 23.71 -11.50
N ASN A 424 20.59 23.23 -11.33
CA ASN A 424 19.39 23.75 -11.99
C ASN A 424 19.54 23.88 -13.51
N ARG A 425 19.99 22.83 -14.17
CA ARG A 425 20.13 22.76 -15.61
C ARG A 425 19.59 21.45 -16.18
N PRO A 426 19.01 21.46 -17.39
CA PRO A 426 18.50 20.21 -17.98
C PRO A 426 19.62 19.20 -18.22
N SER A 427 19.33 17.91 -18.02
CA SER A 427 20.23 16.85 -18.46
C SER A 427 20.12 16.67 -19.97
N VAL A 428 21.26 16.51 -20.63
CA VAL A 428 21.34 16.31 -22.10
C VAL A 428 21.85 14.91 -22.46
N GLN A 429 22.43 14.20 -21.50
CA GLN A 429 22.92 12.83 -21.67
C GLN A 429 22.81 12.06 -20.36
N LEU A 430 22.77 10.74 -20.44
CA LEU A 430 22.79 9.85 -19.27
C LEU A 430 24.21 9.62 -18.77
N GLY A 431 24.34 9.30 -17.48
CA GLY A 431 25.57 8.83 -16.86
C GLY A 431 25.72 7.30 -16.93
N ARG A 432 26.34 6.72 -15.90
CA ARG A 432 26.51 5.25 -15.78
C ARG A 432 25.23 4.54 -15.32
N VAL A 433 24.32 5.25 -14.66
CA VAL A 433 23.03 4.71 -14.24
C VAL A 433 22.03 4.91 -15.38
N THR A 434 21.54 3.81 -15.90
CA THR A 434 20.49 3.81 -16.95
C THR A 434 19.12 3.81 -16.31
N PRO A 435 18.16 4.68 -16.73
CA PRO A 435 16.82 4.68 -16.20
C PRO A 435 16.09 3.35 -16.42
N HIS A 436 15.47 2.81 -15.39
CA HIS A 436 14.58 1.65 -15.47
C HIS A 436 13.12 2.09 -15.29
N ILE A 437 12.57 2.70 -16.32
CA ILE A 437 11.24 3.32 -16.33
C ILE A 437 10.26 2.53 -17.20
N LYS A 438 9.09 2.23 -16.67
CA LYS A 438 7.92 1.77 -17.44
C LYS A 438 7.13 2.99 -17.91
N GLY A 439 7.11 3.20 -19.20
CA GLY A 439 6.62 4.41 -19.85
C GLY A 439 7.72 5.14 -20.61
N MET A 440 7.31 5.98 -21.56
CA MET A 440 8.25 6.84 -22.30
C MET A 440 8.83 7.88 -21.36
N TYR A 441 10.12 8.17 -21.47
CA TYR A 441 10.79 9.22 -20.72
C TYR A 441 11.55 10.19 -21.65
N GLN A 442 11.89 11.35 -21.11
CA GLN A 442 12.67 12.38 -21.78
C GLN A 442 13.62 13.07 -20.79
N LEU A 443 14.85 13.34 -21.24
CA LEU A 443 15.78 14.17 -20.47
C LEU A 443 15.26 15.61 -20.43
N ALA A 444 15.22 16.18 -19.21
CA ALA A 444 14.56 17.46 -18.94
C ALA A 444 15.17 18.13 -17.69
N ASN A 445 14.59 19.24 -17.24
CA ASN A 445 14.94 19.85 -15.96
C ASN A 445 13.87 19.57 -14.90
N VAL A 446 13.92 18.41 -14.26
CA VAL A 446 12.95 17.99 -13.22
C VAL A 446 12.84 19.00 -12.07
N ARG A 447 13.90 19.79 -11.81
CA ARG A 447 13.87 20.85 -10.78
C ARG A 447 12.78 21.89 -11.05
N ASN A 448 12.50 22.23 -12.31
CA ASN A 448 11.49 23.20 -12.71
C ASN A 448 10.06 22.83 -12.31
N ILE A 449 9.80 21.57 -11.99
CA ILE A 449 8.48 21.09 -11.56
C ILE A 449 8.10 21.65 -10.19
N PHE A 450 9.09 21.98 -9.36
CA PHE A 450 8.90 22.28 -7.95
C PHE A 450 9.06 23.77 -7.62
N PRO A 451 8.26 24.28 -6.66
CA PRO A 451 8.62 25.50 -5.95
C PRO A 451 10.03 25.36 -5.33
N GLU A 452 10.76 26.47 -5.28
CA GLU A 452 12.18 26.46 -4.87
C GLU A 452 12.40 25.81 -3.51
N PHE A 453 11.54 26.08 -2.53
CA PHE A 453 11.66 25.47 -1.19
C PHE A 453 11.60 23.93 -1.19
N ILE A 454 10.88 23.32 -2.13
CA ILE A 454 10.83 21.87 -2.28
C ILE A 454 12.11 21.38 -2.98
N ALA A 455 12.53 22.07 -4.07
CA ALA A 455 13.72 21.70 -4.82
C ALA A 455 15.00 21.78 -3.96
N GLU A 456 15.15 22.83 -3.16
CA GLU A 456 16.24 22.99 -2.19
C GLU A 456 16.20 21.89 -1.12
N SER A 457 15.01 21.63 -0.53
CA SER A 457 14.85 20.58 0.46
C SER A 457 15.19 19.18 -0.08
N LEU A 458 14.81 18.89 -1.32
CA LEU A 458 15.19 17.64 -1.98
C LEU A 458 16.70 17.53 -2.17
N THR A 459 17.35 18.61 -2.63
CA THR A 459 18.81 18.66 -2.83
C THR A 459 19.55 18.39 -1.52
N GLU A 460 19.22 19.15 -0.48
CA GLU A 460 19.84 19.03 0.85
C GLU A 460 19.58 17.64 1.46
N GLY A 461 18.33 17.16 1.39
CA GLY A 461 17.97 15.86 1.92
C GLY A 461 18.72 14.71 1.26
N ILE A 462 18.90 14.73 -0.08
CA ILE A 462 19.66 13.71 -0.82
C ILE A 462 21.14 13.77 -0.43
N GLN A 463 21.71 14.96 -0.26
CA GLN A 463 23.10 15.12 0.21
C GLN A 463 23.28 14.59 1.64
N ILE A 464 22.35 14.83 2.56
CA ILE A 464 22.35 14.25 3.91
C ILE A 464 22.26 12.72 3.87
N PHE A 465 21.51 12.16 2.93
CA PHE A 465 21.38 10.71 2.78
C PHE A 465 22.69 10.04 2.37
N ASP A 466 23.58 10.74 1.66
CA ASP A 466 24.90 10.23 1.27
C ASP A 466 25.76 9.88 2.47
N HIS A 467 25.65 10.62 3.58
CA HIS A 467 26.36 10.30 4.83
C HIS A 467 25.86 8.99 5.47
N LYS A 468 24.63 8.57 5.18
CA LYS A 468 24.02 7.34 5.73
C LYS A 468 24.17 6.15 4.79
N LEU A 469 24.20 6.40 3.49
CA LEU A 469 24.34 5.43 2.43
C LEU A 469 25.30 6.00 1.37
N PRO A 470 26.61 5.72 1.48
CA PRO A 470 27.63 6.29 0.61
C PRO A 470 27.37 6.06 -0.88
N GLY A 471 27.44 7.11 -1.67
CA GLY A 471 27.11 7.12 -3.09
C GLY A 471 25.63 7.40 -3.39
N TYR A 472 24.83 7.76 -2.39
CA TYR A 472 23.43 8.12 -2.60
C TYR A 472 23.28 9.43 -3.41
N ALA A 473 24.11 10.44 -3.12
CA ALA A 473 24.15 11.72 -3.83
C ALA A 473 25.11 11.71 -5.04
N ARG A 474 25.36 10.55 -5.66
CA ARG A 474 26.18 10.46 -6.87
C ARG A 474 25.59 11.33 -7.99
N CYS A 475 26.44 12.04 -8.73
CA CYS A 475 25.99 13.00 -9.75
C CYS A 475 25.18 12.35 -10.87
N ASP A 476 25.38 11.06 -11.15
CA ASP A 476 24.71 10.29 -12.18
C ASP A 476 23.53 9.43 -11.64
N ALA A 477 23.08 9.64 -10.40
CA ALA A 477 21.80 9.11 -9.94
C ALA A 477 20.67 9.68 -10.81
N VAL A 478 19.74 8.82 -11.20
CA VAL A 478 18.63 9.21 -12.11
C VAL A 478 17.46 9.68 -11.27
N ILE A 479 17.03 10.91 -11.52
CA ILE A 479 15.82 11.50 -10.91
C ILE A 479 14.71 11.55 -11.93
N SER A 480 13.50 11.20 -11.54
CA SER A 480 12.28 11.36 -12.34
C SER A 480 11.15 11.97 -11.51
N GLY A 481 10.30 12.76 -12.12
CA GLY A 481 9.22 13.52 -11.46
C GLY A 481 7.88 13.37 -12.18
N VAL A 482 6.79 13.63 -11.44
CA VAL A 482 6.68 14.01 -10.03
C VAL A 482 6.06 12.87 -9.21
N GLU A 483 6.62 12.56 -8.07
CA GLU A 483 5.95 11.74 -7.06
C GLU A 483 5.04 12.64 -6.22
N SER A 484 3.78 12.77 -6.61
CA SER A 484 2.79 13.67 -5.98
C SER A 484 1.75 12.94 -5.12
N ARG A 485 1.61 11.62 -5.31
CA ARG A 485 0.49 10.82 -4.78
C ARG A 485 0.93 9.85 -3.69
N THR A 486 1.70 10.34 -2.71
CA THR A 486 2.23 9.52 -1.61
C THR A 486 1.17 9.14 -0.58
N SER A 487 0.13 9.95 -0.42
CA SER A 487 -1.05 9.69 0.42
C SER A 487 -2.20 10.63 0.02
N SER A 488 -3.40 10.37 0.54
CA SER A 488 -4.55 11.24 0.29
C SER A 488 -4.30 12.66 0.82
N PRO A 489 -4.53 13.70 0.02
CA PRO A 489 -4.45 15.10 0.46
C PRO A 489 -5.70 15.55 1.24
N VAL A 490 -6.70 14.68 1.37
CA VAL A 490 -8.00 14.95 1.99
C VAL A 490 -8.29 13.92 3.05
N ARG A 491 -8.99 14.34 4.11
CA ARG A 491 -9.63 13.45 5.08
C ARG A 491 -11.14 13.61 5.01
N LEU A 492 -11.84 12.53 4.69
CA LEU A 492 -13.29 12.43 4.79
C LEU A 492 -13.66 12.14 6.25
N ILE A 493 -14.43 13.04 6.87
CA ILE A 493 -14.73 12.91 8.30
C ILE A 493 -15.74 11.77 8.54
N ARG A 494 -15.43 10.94 9.53
CA ARG A 494 -16.30 9.85 10.00
C ARG A 494 -16.30 9.79 11.54
N ASP A 495 -17.40 9.39 12.11
CA ASP A 495 -17.59 9.24 13.55
C ASP A 495 -17.05 7.89 14.07
N GLN A 496 -17.35 7.57 15.34
CA GLN A 496 -16.93 6.31 15.96
C GLN A 496 -17.61 5.08 15.34
N SER A 497 -18.77 5.24 14.70
CA SER A 497 -19.45 4.19 13.93
C SER A 497 -18.91 4.05 12.51
N LEU A 498 -17.84 4.76 12.18
CA LEU A 498 -17.20 4.87 10.87
C LEU A 498 -18.11 5.46 9.78
N GLN A 499 -19.23 6.07 10.14
CA GLN A 499 -20.11 6.76 9.21
C GLN A 499 -19.75 8.25 9.10
N SER A 500 -20.03 8.84 7.95
CA SER A 500 -20.01 10.28 7.76
C SER A 500 -21.28 10.91 8.37
N GLU A 501 -21.38 12.25 8.31
CA GLU A 501 -22.62 12.96 8.66
C GLU A 501 -23.79 12.57 7.75
N ILE A 502 -23.55 12.16 6.51
CA ILE A 502 -24.57 11.54 5.65
C ILE A 502 -24.64 10.06 6.05
N ARG A 503 -25.69 9.68 6.80
CA ARG A 503 -25.86 8.32 7.28
C ARG A 503 -25.98 7.32 6.14
N GLY A 504 -25.40 6.12 6.35
CA GLY A 504 -25.25 5.12 5.31
C GLY A 504 -23.98 5.26 4.48
N ILE A 505 -23.20 6.36 4.62
CA ILE A 505 -21.90 6.52 3.96
C ILE A 505 -20.77 6.19 4.93
N TYR A 506 -19.93 5.24 4.55
CA TYR A 506 -18.73 4.78 5.29
C TYR A 506 -17.45 5.14 4.54
N PRO A 507 -16.79 6.29 4.84
CA PRO A 507 -15.48 6.61 4.29
C PRO A 507 -14.44 5.58 4.75
N CYS A 508 -13.72 4.94 3.82
CA CYS A 508 -12.84 3.83 4.13
C CYS A 508 -11.48 3.92 3.40
N GLY A 509 -10.44 3.48 4.06
CA GLY A 509 -9.12 3.27 3.49
C GLY A 509 -8.31 4.53 3.26
N GLU A 510 -7.41 4.47 2.28
CA GLU A 510 -6.44 5.53 2.00
C GLU A 510 -7.10 6.78 1.43
N GLY A 511 -8.06 6.64 0.52
CA GLY A 511 -8.80 7.77 -0.03
C GLY A 511 -9.51 8.60 1.03
N ALA A 512 -10.06 7.94 2.03
CA ALA A 512 -10.69 8.61 3.17
C ALA A 512 -9.68 9.23 4.17
N GLY A 513 -8.37 9.02 3.97
CA GLY A 513 -7.31 9.61 4.80
C GLY A 513 -6.99 8.82 6.08
N TYR A 514 -7.41 7.54 6.19
CA TYR A 514 -7.21 6.70 7.39
C TYR A 514 -6.20 5.57 7.21
N ALA A 515 -5.64 5.41 6.04
CA ALA A 515 -4.61 4.42 5.73
C ALA A 515 -3.53 5.03 4.81
N GLY A 516 -2.41 4.35 4.64
CA GLY A 516 -1.30 4.80 3.79
C GLY A 516 -0.52 3.61 3.22
N GLY A 517 -1.22 2.58 2.71
CA GLY A 517 -0.61 1.42 2.07
C GLY A 517 -1.53 0.21 2.09
N ILE A 518 -1.15 -0.87 1.40
CA ILE A 518 -1.99 -2.06 1.15
C ILE A 518 -2.57 -2.62 2.44
N THR A 519 -1.72 -3.02 3.39
CA THR A 519 -2.17 -3.68 4.62
C THR A 519 -3.01 -2.77 5.52
N SER A 520 -2.62 -1.50 5.69
CA SER A 520 -3.40 -0.58 6.52
C SER A 520 -4.77 -0.26 5.90
N ALA A 521 -4.86 -0.18 4.56
CA ALA A 521 -6.13 -0.01 3.87
C ALA A 521 -7.01 -1.25 3.98
N ALA A 522 -6.44 -2.45 3.82
CA ALA A 522 -7.12 -3.73 4.03
C ALA A 522 -7.67 -3.86 5.47
N MET A 523 -6.86 -3.51 6.48
CA MET A 523 -7.28 -3.51 7.90
C MET A 523 -8.44 -2.54 8.16
N ASP A 524 -8.45 -1.37 7.52
CA ASP A 524 -9.55 -0.41 7.65
C ASP A 524 -10.82 -0.94 6.95
N GLY A 525 -10.67 -1.67 5.82
CA GLY A 525 -11.74 -2.40 5.16
C GLY A 525 -12.37 -3.48 6.06
N ILE A 526 -11.53 -4.31 6.69
CA ILE A 526 -11.99 -5.31 7.68
C ILE A 526 -12.73 -4.62 8.84
N LYS A 527 -12.16 -3.55 9.40
CA LYS A 527 -12.78 -2.79 10.49
C LYS A 527 -14.13 -2.20 10.09
N THR A 528 -14.27 -1.75 8.85
CA THR A 528 -15.55 -1.24 8.32
C THR A 528 -16.58 -2.36 8.19
N ALA A 529 -16.18 -3.54 7.71
CA ALA A 529 -17.06 -4.71 7.67
C ALA A 529 -17.52 -5.15 9.06
N GLU A 530 -16.61 -5.17 10.05
CA GLU A 530 -16.95 -5.45 11.46
C GLU A 530 -17.99 -4.45 12.01
N MET A 531 -17.82 -3.16 11.68
CA MET A 531 -18.76 -2.13 12.13
C MET A 531 -20.15 -2.33 11.49
N ILE A 532 -20.21 -2.65 10.21
CA ILE A 532 -21.46 -2.98 9.52
C ILE A 532 -22.10 -4.21 10.18
N ALA A 533 -21.33 -5.27 10.43
CA ALA A 533 -21.80 -6.51 11.06
C ALA A 533 -22.22 -6.33 12.53
N SER A 534 -21.74 -5.28 13.20
CA SER A 534 -22.18 -4.95 14.56
C SER A 534 -23.57 -4.30 14.61
N VAL A 535 -24.05 -3.76 13.50
CA VAL A 535 -25.33 -3.05 13.37
C VAL A 535 -26.36 -3.86 12.61
N TYR A 536 -25.98 -4.44 11.48
CA TYR A 536 -26.86 -5.10 10.54
C TYR A 536 -26.75 -6.62 10.59
N HIS A 537 -27.88 -7.30 10.35
CA HIS A 537 -27.94 -8.74 10.18
C HIS A 537 -27.62 -9.11 8.72
N PRO A 538 -26.91 -10.22 8.44
CA PRO A 538 -26.71 -10.71 7.08
C PRO A 538 -28.04 -11.11 6.42
N PHE A 539 -28.07 -11.11 5.09
CA PHE A 539 -29.21 -11.63 4.37
C PHE A 539 -29.41 -13.13 4.69
N LYS A 540 -30.66 -13.53 4.91
CA LYS A 540 -30.98 -14.95 5.02
C LYS A 540 -30.67 -15.60 3.67
N MET A 541 -29.79 -16.59 3.66
CA MET A 541 -29.67 -17.45 2.49
C MET A 541 -31.02 -18.16 2.35
N GLU A 542 -31.72 -17.95 1.25
CA GLU A 542 -32.84 -18.82 0.87
C GLU A 542 -32.25 -20.21 0.73
N SER A 543 -32.71 -21.14 1.59
CA SER A 543 -32.24 -22.52 1.70
C SER A 543 -32.64 -23.33 0.48
#